data_fc8e201222ca97df79748aa5056e3010
#
_entry.id   fc8e201222ca97df79748aa5056e3010
#
_cell.length_a   1.000
_cell.length_b   1.000
_cell.length_c   1.000
_cell.angle_alpha   90.00
_cell.angle_beta   90.00
_cell.angle_gamma   90.00
#
_symmetry.space_group_name_H-M   'P 1'
#
loop_
_entity.id
_entity.type
_entity.pdbx_description
1 polymer ?
#
loop_
_entity_poly.entity_id
_entity_poly.type
_entity_poly.pdbx_seq_one_letter_code
_entity_poly.pdbx_strand_id
1 'polypeptide(L)'
;MNRIITLLVSLLAISSLHAQSRYTECEDTCSHIHGIDISHYQGSVFWETVGESKMAYVYLKATEGGDNIDSKYKQNIDLAHKYGLKVGSYHFYRPKIAQQTQLENFMTQCRPGDQDLLPMIDIETRSGLSKEAFRDSLFIFLNLVEKAYKQKPLLYTGANFYDNNLLGLLGDYKVMIAQYTAREPVLKDDLDFILWQYTGKGHLNGINGYVDKSRFMGNHRLREIRFRHR
;
A
#
# COMPACT_ATOMS: atom_id res chain seq x y z
N MET A 1 5.59 -63.16 30.85
CA MET A 1 6.15 -63.06 29.50
C MET A 1 5.08 -62.39 28.65
N ASN A 2 5.18 -61.33 28.13
CA ASN A 2 5.92 -60.29 27.58
C ASN A 2 5.11 -58.99 27.53
N ARG A 3 5.72 -57.97 28.00
CA ARG A 3 5.36 -56.59 27.76
C ARG A 3 5.76 -56.22 26.31
N ILE A 4 5.34 -55.04 25.93
CA ILE A 4 5.65 -54.22 24.74
C ILE A 4 4.46 -54.19 23.79
N ILE A 5 3.76 -53.00 23.78
CA ILE A 5 3.77 -51.98 22.75
C ILE A 5 2.78 -50.89 23.21
N THR A 6 3.30 -49.85 23.72
CA THR A 6 2.59 -48.56 23.73
C THR A 6 3.66 -47.51 23.45
N LEU A 7 3.67 -46.98 22.24
CA LEU A 7 4.24 -45.67 21.90
C LEU A 7 4.18 -45.52 20.36
N LEU A 8 3.19 -44.79 19.86
CA LEU A 8 3.26 -44.09 18.58
C LEU A 8 1.88 -43.48 18.26
N VAL A 9 1.47 -42.47 19.03
CA VAL A 9 0.48 -41.50 18.57
C VAL A 9 0.76 -40.18 19.31
N SER A 10 1.69 -39.40 18.86
CA SER A 10 1.81 -38.00 19.26
C SER A 10 2.79 -37.23 18.37
N LEU A 11 2.51 -37.17 17.06
CA LEU A 11 3.33 -36.36 16.14
C LEU A 11 2.55 -35.82 14.94
N LEU A 12 1.27 -35.50 15.12
CA LEU A 12 0.45 -34.91 14.03
C LEU A 12 -0.44 -33.74 14.47
N ALA A 13 -0.09 -33.03 15.54
CA ALA A 13 -0.87 -31.89 16.04
C ALA A 13 -0.12 -30.58 16.11
N ILE A 14 1.03 -30.42 15.44
CA ILE A 14 1.85 -29.19 15.53
C ILE A 14 1.82 -28.33 14.27
N SER A 15 1.24 -28.78 13.16
CA SER A 15 1.28 -28.03 11.90
C SER A 15 0.09 -27.10 11.64
N SER A 16 -0.93 -27.05 12.48
CA SER A 16 -2.11 -26.19 12.25
C SER A 16 -2.16 -24.91 13.12
N LEU A 17 -1.24 -24.71 14.05
CA LEU A 17 -1.22 -23.48 14.87
C LEU A 17 -0.43 -22.30 14.28
N HIS A 18 0.35 -22.50 13.23
CA HIS A 18 1.20 -21.43 12.67
C HIS A 18 0.50 -20.47 11.68
N ALA A 19 -0.68 -20.79 11.21
CA ALA A 19 -1.39 -19.95 10.23
C ALA A 19 -2.26 -18.84 10.88
N GLN A 20 -2.58 -18.95 12.16
CA GLN A 20 -3.45 -18.00 12.87
C GLN A 20 -2.68 -16.88 13.60
N SER A 21 -1.36 -16.98 13.69
CA SER A 21 -0.51 -16.10 14.49
C SER A 21 0.02 -14.84 13.78
N ARG A 22 -0.11 -14.73 12.46
CA ARG A 22 0.61 -13.68 11.71
C ARG A 22 0.12 -12.24 11.98
N TYR A 23 -1.10 -12.06 12.48
CA TYR A 23 -1.61 -10.73 12.86
C TYR A 23 -1.38 -10.40 14.33
N THR A 24 -1.34 -11.41 15.20
CA THR A 24 -1.17 -11.25 16.64
C THR A 24 0.29 -10.98 17.05
N GLU A 25 1.26 -11.61 16.41
CA GLU A 25 2.69 -11.38 16.74
C GLU A 25 3.18 -9.99 16.39
N CYS A 26 2.61 -9.34 15.37
CA CYS A 26 2.94 -7.96 15.03
C CYS A 26 2.25 -6.96 15.97
N GLU A 27 1.10 -7.30 16.54
CA GLU A 27 0.43 -6.50 17.58
C GLU A 27 1.17 -6.58 18.92
N ASP A 28 1.78 -7.72 19.26
CA ASP A 28 2.42 -7.95 20.56
C ASP A 28 3.90 -7.49 20.61
N THR A 29 4.61 -7.42 19.48
CA THR A 29 6.04 -7.11 19.45
C THR A 29 6.41 -5.87 18.65
N CYS A 30 5.52 -5.39 17.77
CA CYS A 30 5.67 -4.14 17.02
C CYS A 30 4.48 -3.24 17.36
N SER A 31 4.75 -2.06 17.86
CA SER A 31 3.71 -1.05 18.09
C SER A 31 2.95 -0.62 16.81
N HIS A 32 3.40 -1.05 15.64
CA HIS A 32 2.85 -0.61 14.34
C HIS A 32 2.71 -1.75 13.34
N ILE A 33 1.66 -1.64 12.49
CA ILE A 33 1.44 -2.51 11.33
C ILE A 33 2.26 -1.99 10.16
N HIS A 34 3.11 -2.83 9.58
CA HIS A 34 4.03 -2.49 8.49
C HIS A 34 3.55 -3.01 7.14
N GLY A 35 3.92 -2.29 6.08
CA GLY A 35 3.72 -2.67 4.69
C GLY A 35 4.86 -2.20 3.79
N ILE A 36 4.75 -2.55 2.52
CA ILE A 36 5.71 -2.23 1.48
C ILE A 36 5.02 -1.70 0.22
N ASP A 37 5.79 -0.98 -0.60
CA ASP A 37 5.35 -0.52 -1.91
C ASP A 37 6.25 -1.12 -2.99
N ILE A 38 5.66 -1.74 -4.01
CA ILE A 38 6.35 -2.53 -5.05
C ILE A 38 5.94 -2.06 -6.44
N SER A 39 6.90 -2.01 -7.34
CA SER A 39 6.71 -1.80 -8.77
C SER A 39 7.64 -2.72 -9.58
N HIS A 40 7.68 -2.56 -10.89
CA HIS A 40 8.64 -3.26 -11.75
C HIS A 40 10.11 -2.99 -11.38
N TYR A 41 10.40 -1.89 -10.67
CA TYR A 41 11.76 -1.55 -10.24
C TYR A 41 12.37 -2.57 -9.26
N GLN A 42 11.56 -3.28 -8.50
CA GLN A 42 12.02 -4.36 -7.62
C GLN A 42 12.32 -5.66 -8.39
N GLY A 43 12.08 -5.69 -9.71
CA GLY A 43 12.37 -6.84 -10.55
C GLY A 43 11.56 -8.08 -10.16
N SER A 44 12.26 -9.19 -9.92
CA SER A 44 11.64 -10.44 -9.47
C SER A 44 11.55 -10.46 -7.95
N VAL A 45 10.33 -10.66 -7.42
CA VAL A 45 10.04 -10.76 -6.00
C VAL A 45 9.75 -12.22 -5.64
N PHE A 46 10.42 -12.74 -4.62
CA PHE A 46 10.16 -14.06 -4.05
C PHE A 46 9.02 -13.94 -3.03
N TRP A 47 7.78 -13.93 -3.52
CA TRP A 47 6.57 -13.63 -2.75
C TRP A 47 6.31 -14.60 -1.60
N GLU A 48 6.74 -15.86 -1.71
CA GLU A 48 6.67 -16.82 -0.61
C GLU A 48 7.45 -16.30 0.60
N THR A 49 8.70 -15.89 0.39
CA THR A 49 9.55 -15.31 1.44
C THR A 49 9.00 -13.99 1.98
N VAL A 50 8.46 -13.14 1.08
CA VAL A 50 7.80 -11.88 1.49
C VAL A 50 6.56 -12.17 2.34
N GLY A 51 5.74 -13.15 1.96
CA GLY A 51 4.56 -13.57 2.71
C GLY A 51 4.88 -14.13 4.10
N GLU A 52 6.09 -14.68 4.31
CA GLU A 52 6.58 -15.12 5.62
C GLU A 52 7.10 -13.98 6.50
N SER A 53 7.26 -12.79 5.93
CA SER A 53 7.71 -11.61 6.67
C SER A 53 6.59 -11.04 7.56
N LYS A 54 6.96 -10.03 8.38
CA LYS A 54 5.99 -9.29 9.21
C LYS A 54 5.22 -8.21 8.46
N MET A 55 5.30 -8.16 7.11
CA MET A 55 4.55 -7.19 6.31
C MET A 55 3.08 -7.63 6.21
N ALA A 56 2.16 -6.74 6.61
CA ALA A 56 0.73 -7.02 6.61
C ALA A 56 0.06 -6.65 5.29
N TYR A 57 0.66 -5.73 4.53
CA TYR A 57 0.08 -5.23 3.28
C TYR A 57 1.16 -4.84 2.28
N VAL A 58 0.73 -4.75 1.03
CA VAL A 58 1.51 -4.23 -0.07
C VAL A 58 0.66 -3.31 -0.95
N TYR A 59 1.24 -2.18 -1.36
CA TYR A 59 0.74 -1.40 -2.47
C TYR A 59 1.56 -1.68 -3.73
N LEU A 60 0.88 -2.01 -4.83
CA LEU A 60 1.50 -2.37 -6.10
C LEU A 60 1.27 -1.25 -7.12
N LYS A 61 2.35 -0.80 -7.80
CA LYS A 61 2.19 0.09 -8.94
C LYS A 61 1.35 -0.59 -10.01
N ALA A 62 0.21 0.01 -10.32
CA ALA A 62 -0.66 -0.48 -11.37
C ALA A 62 -0.39 0.29 -12.68
N THR A 63 -0.43 1.62 -12.59
CA THR A 63 -0.34 2.49 -13.76
C THR A 63 0.30 3.84 -13.43
N GLU A 64 0.63 4.59 -14.47
CA GLU A 64 1.09 5.96 -14.40
C GLU A 64 0.56 6.76 -15.60
N GLY A 65 0.05 7.97 -15.37
CA GLY A 65 -0.46 8.82 -16.45
C GLY A 65 -1.52 8.13 -17.31
N GLY A 66 -1.54 8.45 -18.61
CA GLY A 66 -2.62 8.02 -19.48
C GLY A 66 -2.49 6.62 -20.08
N ASP A 67 -1.31 6.02 -20.10
CA ASP A 67 -1.02 4.83 -20.91
C ASP A 67 0.05 3.89 -20.33
N ASN A 68 0.77 4.32 -19.30
CA ASN A 68 1.81 3.47 -18.69
C ASN A 68 1.18 2.45 -17.75
N ILE A 69 1.43 1.18 -18.00
CA ILE A 69 1.04 0.03 -17.16
C ILE A 69 2.31 -0.59 -16.60
N ASP A 70 2.34 -0.83 -15.28
CA ASP A 70 3.48 -1.51 -14.67
C ASP A 70 3.58 -2.95 -15.16
N SER A 71 4.71 -3.30 -15.76
CA SER A 71 4.93 -4.59 -16.44
C SER A 71 4.90 -5.80 -15.49
N LYS A 72 5.02 -5.59 -14.18
CA LYS A 72 5.00 -6.64 -13.16
C LYS A 72 3.68 -6.69 -12.38
N TYR A 73 2.78 -5.71 -12.59
CA TYR A 73 1.57 -5.59 -11.78
C TYR A 73 0.76 -6.87 -11.72
N LYS A 74 0.40 -7.44 -12.88
CA LYS A 74 -0.46 -8.63 -12.94
C LYS A 74 0.15 -9.83 -12.21
N GLN A 75 1.44 -10.05 -12.40
CA GLN A 75 2.17 -11.12 -11.71
C GLN A 75 2.22 -10.87 -10.21
N ASN A 76 2.52 -9.62 -9.82
CA ASN A 76 2.70 -9.26 -8.41
C ASN A 76 1.40 -9.35 -7.62
N ILE A 77 0.26 -8.91 -8.18
CA ILE A 77 -1.03 -8.96 -7.47
C ILE A 77 -1.48 -10.40 -7.22
N ASP A 78 -1.35 -11.28 -8.21
CA ASP A 78 -1.72 -12.69 -8.08
C ASP A 78 -0.86 -13.40 -7.01
N LEU A 79 0.46 -13.13 -7.01
CA LEU A 79 1.39 -13.76 -6.08
C LEU A 79 1.29 -13.16 -4.65
N ALA A 80 1.12 -11.86 -4.52
CA ALA A 80 0.93 -11.23 -3.21
C ALA A 80 -0.31 -11.77 -2.49
N HIS A 81 -1.43 -11.91 -3.19
CA HIS A 81 -2.63 -12.58 -2.67
C HIS A 81 -2.38 -14.04 -2.30
N LYS A 82 -1.75 -14.80 -3.21
CA LYS A 82 -1.44 -16.22 -2.97
C LYS A 82 -0.67 -16.43 -1.67
N TYR A 83 0.24 -15.52 -1.35
CA TYR A 83 1.06 -15.62 -0.14
C TYR A 83 0.55 -14.78 1.04
N GLY A 84 -0.70 -14.33 0.99
CA GLY A 84 -1.48 -13.87 2.15
C GLY A 84 -1.33 -12.40 2.52
N LEU A 85 -0.68 -11.56 1.69
CA LEU A 85 -0.65 -10.13 1.93
C LEU A 85 -1.98 -9.48 1.56
N LYS A 86 -2.31 -8.38 2.24
CA LYS A 86 -3.40 -7.50 1.84
C LYS A 86 -2.92 -6.54 0.76
N VAL A 87 -3.62 -6.52 -0.37
CA VAL A 87 -3.16 -5.83 -1.58
C VAL A 87 -3.99 -4.59 -1.87
N GLY A 88 -3.30 -3.49 -2.13
CA GLY A 88 -3.83 -2.29 -2.78
C GLY A 88 -3.03 -1.97 -4.04
N SER A 89 -3.63 -1.21 -4.93
CA SER A 89 -2.99 -0.76 -6.16
C SER A 89 -2.83 0.74 -6.17
N TYR A 90 -1.72 1.25 -6.73
CA TYR A 90 -1.55 2.68 -6.88
C TYR A 90 -1.38 3.13 -8.32
N HIS A 91 -1.82 4.38 -8.56
CA HIS A 91 -1.64 5.14 -9.78
C HIS A 91 -0.73 6.33 -9.55
N PHE A 92 0.34 6.44 -10.33
CA PHE A 92 1.19 7.61 -10.30
C PHE A 92 0.55 8.73 -11.14
N TYR A 93 0.11 9.78 -10.45
CA TYR A 93 -0.65 10.87 -11.03
C TYR A 93 0.23 11.83 -11.85
N ARG A 94 -0.21 12.15 -13.08
CA ARG A 94 0.45 13.09 -14.00
C ARG A 94 -0.47 14.28 -14.30
N PRO A 95 -0.28 15.45 -13.64
CA PRO A 95 -1.24 16.57 -13.68
C PRO A 95 -1.58 17.12 -15.07
N LYS A 96 -0.66 17.00 -16.03
CA LYS A 96 -0.85 17.49 -17.42
C LYS A 96 -1.59 16.51 -18.33
N ILE A 97 -1.82 15.29 -17.90
CA ILE A 97 -2.56 14.29 -18.67
C ILE A 97 -4.05 14.44 -18.37
N ALA A 98 -4.90 14.25 -19.37
CA ALA A 98 -6.35 14.33 -19.21
C ALA A 98 -6.83 13.38 -18.10
N GLN A 99 -7.64 13.90 -17.18
CA GLN A 99 -8.02 13.19 -15.95
C GLN A 99 -8.83 11.92 -16.25
N GLN A 100 -9.72 12.00 -17.24
CA GLN A 100 -10.51 10.85 -17.67
C GLN A 100 -9.63 9.74 -18.26
N THR A 101 -8.62 10.09 -19.07
CA THR A 101 -7.68 9.11 -19.64
C THR A 101 -6.86 8.41 -18.57
N GLN A 102 -6.43 9.14 -17.52
CA GLN A 102 -5.73 8.53 -16.38
C GLN A 102 -6.64 7.57 -15.60
N LEU A 103 -7.90 7.95 -15.37
CA LEU A 103 -8.85 7.06 -14.71
C LEU A 103 -9.06 5.78 -15.52
N GLU A 104 -9.27 5.90 -16.84
CA GLU A 104 -9.44 4.75 -17.72
C GLU A 104 -8.22 3.84 -17.68
N ASN A 105 -7.01 4.40 -17.79
CA ASN A 105 -5.78 3.63 -17.63
C ASN A 105 -5.74 2.90 -16.28
N PHE A 106 -5.98 3.60 -15.17
CA PHE A 106 -5.96 3.01 -13.84
C PHE A 106 -6.97 1.86 -13.68
N MET A 107 -8.18 2.04 -14.17
CA MET A 107 -9.26 1.04 -14.10
C MET A 107 -8.96 -0.23 -14.91
N THR A 108 -8.08 -0.18 -15.92
CA THR A 108 -7.68 -1.39 -16.67
C THR A 108 -6.98 -2.42 -15.77
N GLN A 109 -6.27 -1.95 -14.75
CA GLN A 109 -5.48 -2.76 -13.84
C GLN A 109 -6.10 -2.88 -12.45
N CYS A 110 -6.44 -1.76 -11.81
CA CYS A 110 -6.99 -1.69 -10.47
C CYS A 110 -8.48 -2.06 -10.47
N ARG A 111 -8.77 -3.35 -10.65
CA ARG A 111 -10.16 -3.85 -10.67
C ARG A 111 -10.66 -4.00 -9.24
N PRO A 112 -11.90 -3.58 -8.92
CA PRO A 112 -12.46 -3.69 -7.57
C PRO A 112 -12.36 -5.10 -6.97
N GLY A 113 -12.58 -6.15 -7.77
CA GLY A 113 -12.51 -7.55 -7.30
C GLY A 113 -11.13 -8.01 -6.84
N ASP A 114 -10.08 -7.31 -7.27
CA ASP A 114 -8.69 -7.67 -6.98
C ASP A 114 -8.11 -6.82 -5.82
N GLN A 115 -8.92 -5.95 -5.18
CA GLN A 115 -8.43 -5.04 -4.16
C GLN A 115 -8.87 -5.45 -2.75
N ASP A 116 -7.92 -5.62 -1.82
CA ASP A 116 -8.22 -5.67 -0.38
C ASP A 116 -8.26 -4.26 0.22
N LEU A 117 -7.46 -3.34 -0.33
CA LEU A 117 -7.25 -1.98 0.19
C LEU A 117 -7.75 -0.93 -0.78
N LEU A 118 -8.02 0.28 -0.27
CA LEU A 118 -8.40 1.42 -1.09
C LEU A 118 -7.41 1.65 -2.23
N PRO A 119 -7.87 1.95 -3.46
CA PRO A 119 -6.99 2.42 -4.51
C PRO A 119 -6.18 3.62 -4.01
N MET A 120 -4.89 3.68 -4.32
CA MET A 120 -4.04 4.78 -3.89
C MET A 120 -3.65 5.67 -5.06
N ILE A 121 -3.67 6.98 -4.84
CA ILE A 121 -3.21 7.99 -5.79
C ILE A 121 -1.91 8.58 -5.27
N ASP A 122 -0.87 8.42 -6.05
CA ASP A 122 0.48 8.87 -5.76
C ASP A 122 0.72 10.26 -6.39
N ILE A 123 0.94 11.28 -5.52
CA ILE A 123 0.92 12.70 -5.86
C ILE A 123 2.26 13.35 -5.48
N GLU A 124 3.18 13.43 -6.43
CA GLU A 124 4.56 13.88 -6.17
C GLU A 124 5.01 15.09 -6.98
N THR A 125 4.27 15.47 -8.02
CA THR A 125 4.72 16.53 -8.92
C THR A 125 3.57 17.40 -9.40
N ARG A 126 3.85 18.69 -9.59
CA ARG A 126 2.96 19.61 -10.31
C ARG A 126 3.22 19.62 -11.82
N SER A 127 4.26 18.96 -12.28
CA SER A 127 4.70 18.95 -13.69
C SER A 127 4.82 20.36 -14.29
N GLY A 128 5.18 21.37 -13.48
CA GLY A 128 5.32 22.76 -13.89
C GLY A 128 4.01 23.56 -13.99
N LEU A 129 2.87 23.03 -13.55
CA LEU A 129 1.63 23.80 -13.40
C LEU A 129 1.72 24.80 -12.24
N SER A 130 0.91 25.86 -12.27
CA SER A 130 0.67 26.70 -11.08
C SER A 130 0.05 25.86 -9.97
N LYS A 131 0.06 26.33 -8.72
CA LYS A 131 -0.58 25.62 -7.61
C LYS A 131 -2.08 25.44 -7.83
N GLU A 132 -2.73 26.50 -8.31
CA GLU A 132 -4.17 26.53 -8.57
C GLU A 132 -4.54 25.52 -9.66
N ALA A 133 -3.90 25.61 -10.82
CA ALA A 133 -4.15 24.69 -11.93
C ALA A 133 -3.87 23.22 -11.58
N PHE A 134 -2.83 22.98 -10.77
CA PHE A 134 -2.53 21.64 -10.25
C PHE A 134 -3.63 21.13 -9.32
N ARG A 135 -4.08 21.96 -8.37
CA ARG A 135 -5.14 21.61 -7.42
C ARG A 135 -6.45 21.32 -8.11
N ASP A 136 -6.86 22.18 -9.05
CA ASP A 136 -8.08 21.98 -9.85
C ASP A 136 -8.01 20.65 -10.60
N SER A 137 -6.91 20.42 -11.30
CA SER A 137 -6.64 19.16 -12.02
C SER A 137 -6.71 17.94 -11.10
N LEU A 138 -6.05 18.00 -9.94
CA LEU A 138 -6.03 16.91 -8.97
C LEU A 138 -7.43 16.59 -8.43
N PHE A 139 -8.18 17.60 -7.99
CA PHE A 139 -9.51 17.37 -7.40
C PHE A 139 -10.52 16.88 -8.44
N ILE A 140 -10.39 17.28 -9.70
CA ILE A 140 -11.17 16.66 -10.79
C ILE A 140 -10.86 15.16 -10.87
N PHE A 141 -9.58 14.77 -10.86
CA PHE A 141 -9.17 13.37 -10.91
C PHE A 141 -9.67 12.57 -9.68
N LEU A 142 -9.48 13.10 -8.48
CA LEU A 142 -9.93 12.46 -7.26
C LEU A 142 -11.45 12.24 -7.24
N ASN A 143 -12.23 13.19 -7.72
CA ASN A 143 -13.68 13.05 -7.86
C ASN A 143 -14.06 11.95 -8.87
N LEU A 144 -13.33 11.83 -9.98
CA LEU A 144 -13.54 10.76 -10.95
C LEU A 144 -13.23 9.39 -10.34
N VAL A 145 -12.12 9.26 -9.61
CA VAL A 145 -11.74 8.03 -8.90
C VAL A 145 -12.80 7.66 -7.86
N GLU A 146 -13.23 8.62 -7.01
CA GLU A 146 -14.26 8.36 -6.00
C GLU A 146 -15.58 7.89 -6.63
N LYS A 147 -16.00 8.49 -7.75
CA LYS A 147 -17.20 8.06 -8.48
C LYS A 147 -17.07 6.65 -9.04
N ALA A 148 -15.90 6.31 -9.60
CA ALA A 148 -15.65 5.00 -10.19
C ALA A 148 -15.61 3.89 -9.14
N TYR A 149 -14.90 4.09 -8.04
CA TYR A 149 -14.72 3.09 -6.99
C TYR A 149 -15.77 3.17 -5.87
N LYS A 150 -16.65 4.19 -5.85
CA LYS A 150 -17.65 4.46 -4.81
C LYS A 150 -17.05 4.66 -3.41
N GLN A 151 -15.78 4.99 -3.35
CA GLN A 151 -14.99 5.24 -2.13
C GLN A 151 -13.91 6.27 -2.44
N LYS A 152 -13.58 7.11 -1.46
CA LYS A 152 -12.42 8.00 -1.56
C LYS A 152 -11.14 7.16 -1.62
N PRO A 153 -10.19 7.48 -2.51
CA PRO A 153 -8.90 6.81 -2.54
C PRO A 153 -8.06 7.14 -1.31
N LEU A 154 -7.07 6.30 -1.01
CA LEU A 154 -5.92 6.67 -0.20
C LEU A 154 -5.05 7.62 -1.03
N LEU A 155 -4.52 8.68 -0.42
CA LEU A 155 -3.58 9.59 -1.09
C LEU A 155 -2.18 9.39 -0.55
N TYR A 156 -1.20 9.34 -1.46
CA TYR A 156 0.22 9.32 -1.11
C TYR A 156 0.89 10.61 -1.58
N THR A 157 1.74 11.18 -0.73
CA THR A 157 2.56 12.34 -1.07
C THR A 157 3.74 12.51 -0.12
N GLY A 158 4.82 13.16 -0.57
CA GLY A 158 5.92 13.55 0.31
C GLY A 158 5.55 14.70 1.25
N ALA A 159 6.09 14.72 2.47
CA ALA A 159 5.82 15.77 3.46
C ALA A 159 6.08 17.18 2.92
N ASN A 160 7.24 17.40 2.30
CA ASN A 160 7.55 18.71 1.69
C ASN A 160 6.61 19.07 0.53
N PHE A 161 6.16 18.10 -0.25
CA PHE A 161 5.22 18.36 -1.34
C PHE A 161 3.86 18.73 -0.79
N TYR A 162 3.39 18.03 0.24
CA TYR A 162 2.17 18.33 0.97
C TYR A 162 2.19 19.77 1.51
N ASP A 163 3.17 20.10 2.33
CA ASP A 163 3.32 21.42 2.97
C ASP A 163 3.35 22.59 1.97
N ASN A 164 3.92 22.34 0.80
CA ASN A 164 4.05 23.39 -0.21
C ASN A 164 2.89 23.50 -1.18
N ASN A 165 2.10 22.43 -1.38
CA ASN A 165 1.11 22.38 -2.45
C ASN A 165 -0.31 22.00 -2.00
N LEU A 166 -0.45 21.22 -0.91
CA LEU A 166 -1.72 20.58 -0.52
C LEU A 166 -2.18 20.92 0.91
N LEU A 167 -1.44 21.79 1.59
CA LEU A 167 -1.71 22.18 2.98
C LEU A 167 -3.19 22.57 3.18
N GLY A 168 -3.85 21.94 4.16
CA GLY A 168 -5.24 22.19 4.53
C GLY A 168 -6.29 21.63 3.56
N LEU A 169 -5.90 20.89 2.52
CA LEU A 169 -6.83 20.43 1.48
C LEU A 169 -7.21 18.95 1.55
N LEU A 170 -6.51 18.13 2.34
CA LEU A 170 -6.67 16.68 2.33
C LEU A 170 -7.38 16.11 3.58
N GLY A 171 -7.95 16.94 4.44
CA GLY A 171 -8.57 16.50 5.71
C GLY A 171 -9.71 15.47 5.56
N ASP A 172 -10.34 15.43 4.39
CA ASP A 172 -11.41 14.46 4.10
C ASP A 172 -10.90 13.11 3.56
N TYR A 173 -9.59 12.96 3.34
CA TYR A 173 -8.97 11.78 2.76
C TYR A 173 -8.14 11.03 3.79
N LYS A 174 -7.95 9.75 3.58
CA LYS A 174 -6.88 8.99 4.21
C LYS A 174 -5.57 9.30 3.49
N VAL A 175 -4.50 9.59 4.24
CA VAL A 175 -3.24 10.04 3.66
C VAL A 175 -2.08 9.19 4.15
N MET A 176 -1.20 8.81 3.24
CA MET A 176 0.14 8.30 3.50
C MET A 176 1.14 9.42 3.22
N ILE A 177 1.95 9.74 4.22
CA ILE A 177 3.03 10.74 4.09
C ILE A 177 4.37 10.04 3.95
N ALA A 178 5.14 10.40 2.92
CA ALA A 178 6.51 9.95 2.77
C ALA A 178 7.48 10.98 3.35
N GLN A 179 8.35 10.52 4.25
CA GLN A 179 9.48 11.29 4.76
C GLN A 179 10.55 10.33 5.25
N TYR A 180 11.70 10.32 4.60
CA TYR A 180 12.78 9.36 4.89
C TYR A 180 13.72 9.90 5.95
N THR A 181 13.24 9.88 7.18
CA THR A 181 13.94 10.38 8.38
C THR A 181 13.76 9.40 9.54
N ALA A 182 14.57 9.57 10.59
CA ALA A 182 14.45 8.74 11.80
C ALA A 182 13.27 9.17 12.71
N ARG A 183 12.67 10.32 12.44
CA ARG A 183 11.55 10.86 13.24
C ARG A 183 10.30 10.92 12.38
N GLU A 184 9.15 10.76 13.03
CA GLU A 184 7.84 10.91 12.40
C GLU A 184 7.68 12.28 11.72
N PRO A 185 6.98 12.34 10.57
CA PRO A 185 6.69 13.61 9.91
C PRO A 185 5.94 14.56 10.83
N VAL A 186 6.36 15.82 10.80
CA VAL A 186 5.63 16.94 11.41
C VAL A 186 5.21 17.85 10.27
N LEU A 187 3.93 17.90 9.99
CA LEU A 187 3.35 18.75 8.94
C LEU A 187 3.05 20.15 9.48
N LYS A 188 2.86 21.12 8.60
CA LYS A 188 2.55 22.52 8.98
C LYS A 188 1.13 22.73 9.47
N ASP A 189 0.28 21.73 9.32
CA ASP A 189 -1.07 21.69 9.87
C ASP A 189 -1.26 20.42 10.71
N ASP A 190 -2.45 20.26 11.29
CA ASP A 190 -2.79 19.13 12.13
C ASP A 190 -3.42 17.97 11.32
N LEU A 191 -2.98 17.74 10.07
CA LEU A 191 -3.49 16.63 9.27
C LEU A 191 -3.22 15.29 9.97
N ASP A 192 -4.30 14.58 10.31
CA ASP A 192 -4.24 13.22 10.84
C ASP A 192 -3.96 12.22 9.70
N PHE A 193 -2.68 12.10 9.31
CA PHE A 193 -2.27 11.12 8.31
C PHE A 193 -2.11 9.73 8.93
N ILE A 194 -2.63 8.72 8.23
CA ILE A 194 -2.76 7.38 8.81
C ILE A 194 -1.58 6.46 8.55
N LEU A 195 -0.77 6.76 7.54
CA LEU A 195 0.39 5.98 7.13
C LEU A 195 1.62 6.86 6.94
N TRP A 196 2.76 6.34 7.33
CA TRP A 196 4.06 6.94 7.09
C TRP A 196 4.97 5.99 6.32
N GLN A 197 5.38 6.40 5.11
CA GLN A 197 6.46 5.73 4.38
C GLN A 197 7.79 6.31 4.88
N TYR A 198 8.50 5.54 5.69
CA TYR A 198 9.64 6.00 6.48
C TYR A 198 11.00 5.75 5.82
N THR A 199 11.06 4.91 4.78
CA THR A 199 12.28 4.66 4.02
C THR A 199 11.98 4.19 2.60
N GLY A 200 12.79 4.70 1.64
CA GLY A 200 12.89 4.17 0.28
C GLY A 200 14.13 3.28 0.07
N LYS A 201 14.84 2.93 1.15
CA LYS A 201 16.06 2.10 1.13
C LYS A 201 15.94 0.93 2.11
N GLY A 202 14.73 0.45 2.35
CA GLY A 202 14.51 -0.73 3.17
C GLY A 202 15.05 -2.00 2.52
N HIS A 203 15.40 -2.99 3.33
CA HIS A 203 15.70 -4.35 2.88
C HIS A 203 14.62 -5.29 3.40
N LEU A 204 14.20 -6.21 2.56
CA LEU A 204 13.28 -7.27 2.92
C LEU A 204 13.70 -8.57 2.24
N ASN A 205 13.75 -9.66 2.99
CA ASN A 205 14.03 -10.97 2.41
C ASN A 205 13.00 -11.29 1.34
N GLY A 206 13.47 -11.79 0.21
CA GLY A 206 12.61 -12.04 -0.97
C GLY A 206 12.61 -10.90 -2.00
N ILE A 207 13.24 -9.74 -1.70
CA ILE A 207 13.38 -8.61 -2.62
C ILE A 207 14.86 -8.28 -2.80
N ASN A 208 15.31 -8.25 -4.06
CA ASN A 208 16.65 -7.79 -4.37
C ASN A 208 16.71 -6.27 -4.41
N GLY A 209 17.68 -5.68 -3.67
CA GLY A 209 17.86 -4.24 -3.60
C GLY A 209 16.96 -3.57 -2.57
N TYR A 210 16.54 -2.35 -2.87
CA TYR A 210 15.76 -1.52 -1.95
C TYR A 210 14.25 -1.65 -2.17
N VAL A 211 13.51 -1.51 -1.07
CA VAL A 211 12.06 -1.47 -1.08
C VAL A 211 11.56 -0.36 -0.14
N ASP A 212 10.50 0.30 -0.56
CA ASP A 212 9.79 1.28 0.25
C ASP A 212 9.05 0.58 1.37
N LYS A 213 9.25 1.07 2.62
CA LYS A 213 8.54 0.55 3.78
C LYS A 213 7.71 1.63 4.43
N SER A 214 6.51 1.25 4.79
CA SER A 214 5.55 2.12 5.47
C SER A 214 4.98 1.46 6.72
N ARG A 215 4.37 2.27 7.60
CA ARG A 215 3.69 1.79 8.79
C ARG A 215 2.46 2.65 9.12
N PHE A 216 1.53 2.05 9.84
CA PHE A 216 0.43 2.82 10.41
C PHE A 216 0.91 3.74 11.53
N MET A 217 0.26 4.92 11.65
CA MET A 217 0.54 5.91 12.67
C MET A 217 -0.41 5.77 13.86
N GLY A 218 0.07 6.10 15.04
CA GLY A 218 -0.75 6.13 16.25
C GLY A 218 -1.65 4.89 16.42
N ASN A 219 -2.94 5.12 16.56
CA ASN A 219 -3.96 4.07 16.74
C ASN A 219 -4.67 3.65 15.45
N HIS A 220 -4.17 4.09 14.30
CA HIS A 220 -4.74 3.71 13.00
C HIS A 220 -4.52 2.22 12.69
N ARG A 221 -5.44 1.62 11.95
CA ARG A 221 -5.47 0.20 11.67
C ARG A 221 -5.81 -0.10 10.21
N LEU A 222 -5.39 -1.25 9.73
CA LEU A 222 -5.61 -1.72 8.35
C LEU A 222 -7.08 -1.66 7.91
N ARG A 223 -8.03 -1.86 8.83
CA ARG A 223 -9.49 -1.77 8.55
C ARG A 223 -9.91 -0.40 7.99
N GLU A 224 -9.17 0.67 8.28
CA GLU A 224 -9.51 2.04 7.86
C GLU A 224 -9.24 2.28 6.37
N ILE A 225 -8.33 1.51 5.78
CA ILE A 225 -8.03 1.54 4.35
C ILE A 225 -8.55 0.31 3.61
N ARG A 226 -9.39 -0.51 4.23
CA ARG A 226 -9.99 -1.68 3.57
C ARG A 226 -10.90 -1.24 2.42
N PHE A 227 -10.75 -1.86 1.26
CA PHE A 227 -11.69 -1.71 0.16
C PHE A 227 -13.02 -2.40 0.53
N ARG A 228 -14.14 -1.69 0.33
CA ARG A 228 -15.48 -2.23 0.60
C ARG A 228 -16.11 -2.67 -0.70
N HIS A 229 -16.18 -3.97 -0.92
CA HIS A 229 -16.94 -4.55 -2.04
C HIS A 229 -18.44 -4.30 -1.81
N ARG A 230 -19.11 -3.69 -2.79
CA ARG A 230 -20.55 -3.41 -2.78
C ARG A 230 -21.23 -4.22 -3.86
#